data_74e804800feec3c2f67672302ec319fd
#
_entry.id   74e804800feec3c2f67672302ec319fd
#
_cell.length_a   1.000
_cell.length_b   1.000
_cell.length_c   1.000
_cell.angle_alpha   90.00
_cell.angle_beta   90.00
_cell.angle_gamma   90.00
#
_symmetry.space_group_name_H-M   'P 1'
#
loop_
_entity.id
_entity.type
_entity.pdbx_description
1 polymer ?
#
loop_
_entity_poly.entity_id
_entity_poly.type
_entity_poly.pdbx_seq_one_letter_code
_entity_poly.pdbx_strand_id
1 'polypeptide(L)'
;MCNHNVVFSSTLFLSDEMDSRFVVAFVAGGIAGACISCTFFHHRNVERDLAAAASVIEVGLAKTTSTSNRPMPISNHVDDEIVTEHFTRNIQFFGAEGQQRVASAFVVVVGLGGVGSHCAHMLLRSGVSRLRLVDFDQVSLSSLNRHAVANREDVGRSKAECLAAHFARIYPEASLDVCATMYQKEAEEELLGGEPDFVVDCIDNIDTKVELLAACVRRKIPVLACGGAGSKCDPTRVRIVDVAESVVDPLARAVRHRLKRDHGIHGGIPVILSTEKQRCDLIPIEAEDGKSLKDYQVLPNFRIRTIPVFGALPAIFGMACAAHVVTTIAKQPFDSEPVFRMQLQQYETQLERLRDREDGKGSAEACLGVDLQVSQSQRP
;
A
#
# COMPACT_ATOMS: atom_id res chain seq x y z
N MET A 1 -19.92 12.63 -50.32
CA MET A 1 -20.70 11.46 -50.78
C MET A 1 -19.75 10.27 -50.80
N CYS A 2 -19.72 9.46 -49.80
CA CYS A 2 -19.23 8.07 -49.80
C CYS A 2 -19.73 7.42 -48.52
N ASN A 3 -20.74 6.57 -48.70
CA ASN A 3 -21.28 5.68 -47.69
C ASN A 3 -20.28 4.56 -47.45
N HIS A 4 -19.89 4.35 -46.20
CA HIS A 4 -19.28 3.10 -45.78
C HIS A 4 -20.24 2.41 -44.79
N ASN A 5 -20.96 1.41 -45.33
CA ASN A 5 -21.67 0.41 -44.56
C ASN A 5 -20.63 -0.51 -43.89
N VAL A 6 -20.54 -0.45 -42.55
CA VAL A 6 -19.83 -1.45 -41.76
C VAL A 6 -20.81 -2.56 -41.39
N VAL A 7 -20.64 -3.70 -42.02
CA VAL A 7 -21.39 -4.94 -41.70
C VAL A 7 -20.65 -5.58 -40.48
N PHE A 8 -21.29 -5.56 -39.32
CA PHE A 8 -20.86 -6.38 -38.20
C PHE A 8 -21.35 -7.81 -38.37
N SER A 9 -20.46 -8.73 -38.66
CA SER A 9 -20.70 -10.17 -38.59
C SER A 9 -20.46 -10.61 -37.15
N SER A 10 -21.53 -10.79 -36.36
CA SER A 10 -21.48 -11.41 -35.04
C SER A 10 -21.67 -12.93 -35.19
N THR A 11 -20.58 -13.67 -35.13
CA THR A 11 -20.62 -15.11 -34.98
C THR A 11 -20.79 -15.42 -33.49
N LEU A 12 -22.01 -15.77 -33.07
CA LEU A 12 -22.29 -16.30 -31.74
C LEU A 12 -22.00 -17.81 -31.72
N PHE A 13 -21.07 -18.23 -30.91
CA PHE A 13 -20.97 -19.63 -30.50
C PHE A 13 -22.03 -19.91 -29.43
N LEU A 14 -23.01 -20.72 -29.79
CA LEU A 14 -24.00 -21.25 -28.85
C LEU A 14 -23.46 -22.54 -28.25
N SER A 15 -23.31 -22.56 -26.91
CA SER A 15 -23.14 -23.81 -26.17
C SER A 15 -24.47 -24.51 -26.00
N ASP A 16 -24.47 -25.82 -26.11
CA ASP A 16 -25.64 -26.72 -26.23
C ASP A 16 -26.55 -26.85 -24.98
N GLU A 17 -26.53 -25.95 -24.03
CA GLU A 17 -27.35 -26.02 -22.80
C GLU A 17 -28.22 -24.76 -22.55
N MET A 18 -28.79 -24.15 -23.57
CA MET A 18 -29.79 -23.10 -23.34
C MET A 18 -31.20 -23.66 -23.39
N ASP A 19 -31.92 -23.61 -22.25
CA ASP A 19 -33.32 -24.01 -22.09
C ASP A 19 -34.21 -23.36 -23.15
N SER A 20 -34.99 -24.22 -23.87
CA SER A 20 -35.86 -23.86 -24.98
C SER A 20 -36.89 -22.75 -24.67
N ARG A 21 -37.13 -22.45 -23.40
CA ARG A 21 -38.03 -21.36 -22.95
C ARG A 21 -37.44 -19.98 -23.16
N PHE A 22 -36.12 -19.86 -23.30
CA PHE A 22 -35.44 -18.59 -23.52
C PHE A 22 -35.49 -18.13 -24.98
N VAL A 23 -35.51 -19.04 -25.93
CA VAL A 23 -35.55 -18.75 -27.38
C VAL A 23 -36.91 -18.20 -27.79
N VAL A 24 -38.01 -18.67 -27.17
CA VAL A 24 -39.38 -18.21 -27.51
C VAL A 24 -39.62 -16.75 -27.03
N ALA A 25 -39.01 -16.34 -25.90
CA ALA A 25 -39.16 -14.98 -25.39
C ALA A 25 -38.41 -13.94 -26.25
N PHE A 26 -37.36 -14.34 -26.96
CA PHE A 26 -36.56 -13.44 -27.80
C PHE A 26 -37.20 -13.18 -29.18
N VAL A 27 -38.01 -14.10 -29.66
CA VAL A 27 -38.65 -14.01 -30.97
C VAL A 27 -40.04 -13.35 -30.91
N ALA A 28 -40.70 -13.32 -29.78
CA ALA A 28 -42.06 -12.80 -29.63
C ALA A 28 -42.17 -11.38 -29.05
N GLY A 29 -41.09 -10.83 -28.49
CA GLY A 29 -41.11 -9.52 -27.83
C GLY A 29 -40.12 -8.54 -28.50
N GLY A 30 -40.64 -7.46 -29.08
CA GLY A 30 -39.79 -6.34 -29.52
C GLY A 30 -38.97 -5.74 -28.36
N ILE A 31 -38.16 -4.74 -28.65
CA ILE A 31 -37.19 -4.06 -27.79
C ILE A 31 -37.69 -3.82 -26.34
N ALA A 32 -38.99 -3.61 -26.15
CA ALA A 32 -39.60 -3.43 -24.81
C ALA A 32 -39.58 -4.70 -23.95
N GLY A 33 -39.72 -5.89 -24.53
CA GLY A 33 -39.65 -7.16 -23.80
C GLY A 33 -38.24 -7.50 -23.31
N ALA A 34 -37.22 -7.16 -24.07
CA ALA A 34 -35.83 -7.36 -23.67
C ALA A 34 -35.42 -6.47 -22.48
N CYS A 35 -35.90 -5.22 -22.42
CA CYS A 35 -35.62 -4.30 -21.31
C CYS A 35 -36.31 -4.76 -20.00
N ILE A 36 -37.54 -5.28 -20.08
CA ILE A 36 -38.26 -5.78 -18.91
C ILE A 36 -37.62 -7.08 -18.38
N SER A 37 -37.14 -7.94 -19.27
CA SER A 37 -36.46 -9.17 -18.87
C SER A 37 -35.10 -8.90 -18.21
N CYS A 38 -34.31 -7.94 -18.71
CA CYS A 38 -33.04 -7.52 -18.11
C CYS A 38 -33.25 -6.87 -16.75
N THR A 39 -34.30 -6.02 -16.58
CA THR A 39 -34.61 -5.39 -15.29
C THR A 39 -35.06 -6.41 -14.24
N PHE A 40 -35.85 -7.40 -14.65
CA PHE A 40 -36.34 -8.46 -13.75
C PHE A 40 -35.19 -9.39 -13.31
N PHE A 41 -34.26 -9.68 -14.21
CA PHE A 41 -33.07 -10.49 -13.88
C PHE A 41 -32.08 -9.73 -12.97
N HIS A 42 -31.92 -8.44 -13.20
CA HIS A 42 -31.10 -7.60 -12.34
C HIS A 42 -31.69 -7.45 -10.94
N HIS A 43 -33.01 -7.29 -10.82
CA HIS A 43 -33.70 -7.19 -9.52
C HIS A 43 -33.59 -8.49 -8.69
N ARG A 44 -33.73 -9.66 -9.32
CA ARG A 44 -33.62 -10.96 -8.64
C ARG A 44 -32.19 -11.26 -8.16
N ASN A 45 -31.17 -10.81 -8.89
CA ASN A 45 -29.79 -10.96 -8.45
C ASN A 45 -29.47 -10.01 -7.29
N VAL A 46 -29.96 -8.77 -7.32
CA VAL A 46 -29.82 -7.82 -6.22
C VAL A 46 -30.50 -8.32 -4.93
N GLU A 47 -31.69 -8.91 -5.03
CA GLU A 47 -32.37 -9.50 -3.83
C GLU A 47 -31.63 -10.73 -3.29
N ARG A 48 -31.02 -11.56 -4.14
CA ARG A 48 -30.19 -12.69 -3.71
C ARG A 48 -28.90 -12.23 -3.04
N ASP A 49 -28.28 -11.22 -3.59
CA ASP A 49 -27.03 -10.65 -3.05
C ASP A 49 -27.30 -9.91 -1.73
N LEU A 50 -28.46 -9.24 -1.60
CA LEU A 50 -28.91 -8.63 -0.32
C LEU A 50 -29.27 -9.70 0.73
N ALA A 51 -29.90 -10.80 0.36
CA ALA A 51 -30.20 -11.87 1.29
C ALA A 51 -28.93 -12.62 1.75
N ALA A 52 -27.95 -12.81 0.85
CA ALA A 52 -26.64 -13.34 1.19
C ALA A 52 -25.86 -12.39 2.11
N ALA A 53 -25.92 -11.08 1.86
CA ALA A 53 -25.29 -10.08 2.72
C ALA A 53 -25.95 -10.01 4.11
N ALA A 54 -27.28 -10.09 4.19
CA ALA A 54 -28.00 -10.09 5.46
C ALA A 54 -27.66 -11.33 6.33
N SER A 55 -27.54 -12.51 5.72
CA SER A 55 -27.16 -13.73 6.44
C SER A 55 -25.71 -13.68 6.98
N VAL A 56 -24.81 -12.99 6.28
CA VAL A 56 -23.42 -12.79 6.72
C VAL A 56 -23.37 -11.79 7.90
N ILE A 57 -24.25 -10.79 7.92
CA ILE A 57 -24.35 -9.80 9.00
C ILE A 57 -24.93 -10.44 10.27
N GLU A 58 -25.94 -11.31 10.18
CA GLU A 58 -26.49 -12.01 11.34
C GLU A 58 -25.52 -13.03 11.97
N VAL A 59 -24.70 -13.70 11.14
CA VAL A 59 -23.64 -14.59 11.64
C VAL A 59 -22.49 -13.81 12.27
N GLY A 60 -22.23 -12.57 11.81
CA GLY A 60 -21.22 -11.68 12.38
C GLY A 60 -21.59 -11.11 13.75
N LEU A 61 -22.87 -10.73 13.96
CA LEU A 61 -23.33 -10.15 15.23
C LEU A 61 -23.45 -11.16 16.39
N ALA A 62 -23.62 -12.43 16.10
CA ALA A 62 -23.75 -13.49 17.12
C ALA A 62 -22.41 -13.95 17.74
N LYS A 63 -21.26 -13.47 17.25
CA LYS A 63 -19.93 -13.90 17.69
C LYS A 63 -19.16 -12.88 18.56
N THR A 64 -19.76 -11.78 18.96
CA THR A 64 -19.04 -10.72 19.73
C THR A 64 -19.15 -10.82 21.25
N THR A 65 -19.58 -11.96 21.79
CA THR A 65 -19.53 -12.18 23.26
C THR A 65 -19.00 -13.56 23.60
N SER A 66 -17.69 -13.75 23.54
CA SER A 66 -16.97 -14.65 24.46
C SER A 66 -15.46 -14.46 24.34
N THR A 67 -14.89 -13.81 25.34
CA THR A 67 -13.46 -13.86 25.68
C THR A 67 -13.07 -15.28 26.03
N SER A 68 -12.35 -15.96 25.15
CA SER A 68 -11.48 -17.05 25.52
C SER A 68 -10.21 -17.00 24.69
N ASN A 69 -9.11 -16.59 25.33
CA ASN A 69 -7.73 -16.74 24.89
C ASN A 69 -7.42 -18.23 24.70
N ARG A 70 -7.72 -18.79 23.54
CA ARG A 70 -7.11 -20.03 23.05
C ARG A 70 -6.50 -19.71 21.68
N PRO A 71 -5.20 -19.97 21.49
CA PRO A 71 -4.64 -19.94 20.15
C PRO A 71 -5.38 -21.00 19.34
N MET A 72 -6.06 -20.55 18.27
CA MET A 72 -6.64 -21.48 17.28
C MET A 72 -5.49 -22.32 16.71
N PRO A 73 -5.66 -23.62 16.53
CA PRO A 73 -4.68 -24.43 15.83
C PRO A 73 -4.51 -23.84 14.43
N ILE A 74 -3.28 -23.50 14.07
CA ILE A 74 -2.89 -23.11 12.73
C ILE A 74 -3.14 -24.34 11.87
N SER A 75 -4.28 -24.37 11.16
CA SER A 75 -4.49 -25.37 10.12
C SER A 75 -3.43 -25.11 9.06
N ASN A 76 -2.75 -26.14 8.61
CA ASN A 76 -1.77 -26.05 7.53
C ASN A 76 -2.52 -25.74 6.22
N HIS A 77 -2.87 -24.48 6.00
CA HIS A 77 -3.64 -24.01 4.85
C HIS A 77 -2.99 -24.29 3.48
N VAL A 78 -1.72 -24.68 3.46
CA VAL A 78 -1.00 -25.05 2.22
C VAL A 78 -1.45 -26.42 1.68
N ASP A 79 -2.10 -27.24 2.50
CA ASP A 79 -2.61 -28.55 2.09
C ASP A 79 -4.02 -28.49 1.46
N ASP A 80 -4.69 -27.34 1.54
CA ASP A 80 -5.98 -27.15 0.84
C ASP A 80 -5.74 -26.93 -0.66
N GLU A 81 -6.40 -27.71 -1.50
CA GLU A 81 -6.24 -27.68 -2.96
C GLU A 81 -6.52 -26.30 -3.54
N ILE A 82 -7.57 -25.61 -3.05
CA ILE A 82 -7.94 -24.26 -3.50
C ILE A 82 -6.87 -23.24 -3.12
N VAL A 83 -6.40 -23.29 -1.88
CA VAL A 83 -5.35 -22.39 -1.36
C VAL A 83 -4.01 -22.64 -2.09
N THR A 84 -3.70 -23.91 -2.35
CA THR A 84 -2.51 -24.30 -3.11
C THR A 84 -2.56 -23.75 -4.53
N GLU A 85 -3.69 -23.87 -5.23
CA GLU A 85 -3.86 -23.31 -6.57
C GLU A 85 -3.79 -21.79 -6.54
N HIS A 86 -4.43 -21.14 -5.56
CA HIS A 86 -4.37 -19.68 -5.38
C HIS A 86 -2.93 -19.16 -5.29
N PHE A 87 -2.05 -19.89 -4.58
CA PHE A 87 -0.67 -19.48 -4.38
C PHE A 87 0.36 -20.22 -5.25
N THR A 88 -0.07 -20.97 -6.26
CA THR A 88 0.82 -21.75 -7.16
C THR A 88 1.98 -20.93 -7.69
N ARG A 89 1.75 -19.68 -8.11
CA ARG A 89 2.82 -18.81 -8.62
C ARG A 89 3.82 -18.40 -7.56
N ASN A 90 3.36 -18.17 -6.34
CA ASN A 90 4.22 -17.86 -5.20
C ASN A 90 5.03 -19.08 -4.78
N ILE A 91 4.40 -20.27 -4.77
CA ILE A 91 5.08 -21.54 -4.49
C ILE A 91 6.18 -21.81 -5.52
N GLN A 92 5.91 -21.55 -6.79
CA GLN A 92 6.91 -21.67 -7.85
C GLN A 92 8.11 -20.71 -7.66
N PHE A 93 7.85 -19.52 -7.10
CA PHE A 93 8.87 -18.50 -6.88
C PHE A 93 9.67 -18.73 -5.59
N PHE A 94 9.00 -18.98 -4.46
CA PHE A 94 9.61 -19.07 -3.14
C PHE A 94 9.96 -20.51 -2.72
N GLY A 95 9.47 -21.52 -3.47
CA GLY A 95 9.43 -22.91 -3.03
C GLY A 95 8.33 -23.15 -1.97
N ALA A 96 7.99 -24.41 -1.74
CA ALA A 96 6.95 -24.80 -0.77
C ALA A 96 7.29 -24.30 0.65
N GLU A 97 8.53 -24.45 1.10
CA GLU A 97 8.97 -24.01 2.43
C GLU A 97 8.93 -22.48 2.58
N GLY A 98 9.32 -21.73 1.53
CA GLY A 98 9.25 -20.26 1.53
C GLY A 98 7.81 -19.80 1.65
N GLN A 99 6.91 -20.36 0.85
CA GLN A 99 5.49 -20.03 0.91
C GLN A 99 4.85 -20.45 2.23
N GLN A 100 5.24 -21.60 2.81
CA GLN A 100 4.76 -22.02 4.13
C GLN A 100 5.13 -21.01 5.22
N ARG A 101 6.37 -20.47 5.20
CA ARG A 101 6.79 -19.40 6.13
C ARG A 101 5.94 -18.15 5.96
N VAL A 102 5.65 -17.75 4.72
CA VAL A 102 4.80 -16.59 4.43
C VAL A 102 3.37 -16.83 4.91
N ALA A 103 2.83 -18.03 4.67
CA ALA A 103 1.47 -18.39 5.07
C ALA A 103 1.29 -18.44 6.59
N SER A 104 2.31 -18.86 7.34
CA SER A 104 2.25 -18.92 8.80
C SER A 104 2.57 -17.59 9.50
N ALA A 105 3.03 -16.59 8.75
CA ALA A 105 3.48 -15.32 9.34
C ALA A 105 2.32 -14.45 9.83
N PHE A 106 2.59 -13.75 10.93
CA PHE A 106 1.74 -12.68 11.46
C PHE A 106 2.37 -11.32 11.20
N VAL A 107 1.70 -10.49 10.41
CA VAL A 107 2.19 -9.15 10.04
C VAL A 107 1.24 -8.08 10.54
N VAL A 108 1.78 -7.04 11.15
CA VAL A 108 1.05 -5.85 11.60
C VAL A 108 1.33 -4.70 10.63
N VAL A 109 0.29 -4.07 10.10
CA VAL A 109 0.41 -2.88 9.24
C VAL A 109 -0.23 -1.70 9.96
N VAL A 110 0.59 -0.69 10.29
CA VAL A 110 0.16 0.51 11.01
C VAL A 110 0.12 1.71 10.07
N GLY A 111 -1.08 2.29 9.90
CA GLY A 111 -1.37 3.30 8.89
C GLY A 111 -1.83 2.69 7.57
N LEU A 112 -3.11 2.84 7.24
CA LEU A 112 -3.74 2.21 6.07
C LEU A 112 -4.14 3.24 5.01
N GLY A 113 -3.34 4.29 4.87
CA GLY A 113 -3.47 5.27 3.81
C GLY A 113 -3.00 4.75 2.45
N GLY A 114 -2.49 5.65 1.60
CA GLY A 114 -2.04 5.30 0.24
C GLY A 114 -0.92 4.26 0.19
N VAL A 115 -0.04 4.20 1.19
CA VAL A 115 1.05 3.21 1.25
C VAL A 115 0.57 1.93 1.91
N GLY A 116 0.03 2.02 3.13
CA GLY A 116 -0.30 0.84 3.93
C GLY A 116 -1.43 0.01 3.35
N SER A 117 -2.42 0.62 2.70
CA SER A 117 -3.50 -0.13 2.03
C SER A 117 -2.99 -1.00 0.88
N HIS A 118 -2.07 -0.50 0.07
CA HIS A 118 -1.43 -1.27 -0.99
C HIS A 118 -0.48 -2.34 -0.44
N CYS A 119 0.27 -2.02 0.63
CA CYS A 119 1.12 -3.00 1.31
C CYS A 119 0.29 -4.16 1.85
N ALA A 120 -0.73 -3.89 2.67
CA ALA A 120 -1.58 -4.90 3.25
C ALA A 120 -2.28 -5.77 2.18
N HIS A 121 -2.75 -5.13 1.10
CA HIS A 121 -3.36 -5.83 -0.02
C HIS A 121 -2.39 -6.81 -0.69
N MET A 122 -1.13 -6.40 -0.92
CA MET A 122 -0.15 -7.28 -1.55
C MET A 122 0.36 -8.35 -0.57
N LEU A 123 0.48 -8.07 0.72
CA LEU A 123 0.80 -9.08 1.73
C LEU A 123 -0.23 -10.21 1.73
N LEU A 124 -1.53 -9.87 1.75
CA LEU A 124 -2.61 -10.84 1.66
C LEU A 124 -2.51 -11.67 0.37
N ARG A 125 -2.34 -11.01 -0.79
CA ARG A 125 -2.19 -11.67 -2.10
C ARG A 125 -0.93 -12.51 -2.23
N SER A 126 0.06 -12.28 -1.38
CA SER A 126 1.26 -13.11 -1.30
C SER A 126 1.09 -14.31 -0.36
N GLY A 127 -0.07 -14.42 0.32
CA GLY A 127 -0.40 -15.56 1.16
C GLY A 127 -0.13 -15.36 2.64
N VAL A 128 0.14 -14.12 3.10
CA VAL A 128 0.17 -13.83 4.53
C VAL A 128 -1.23 -14.04 5.08
N SER A 129 -1.41 -15.09 5.90
CA SER A 129 -2.73 -15.49 6.37
C SER A 129 -3.19 -14.79 7.64
N ARG A 130 -2.28 -14.10 8.35
CA ARG A 130 -2.61 -13.37 9.57
C ARG A 130 -2.14 -11.93 9.49
N LEU A 131 -3.09 -11.00 9.41
CA LEU A 131 -2.83 -9.56 9.30
C LEU A 131 -3.54 -8.80 10.41
N ARG A 132 -2.82 -7.91 11.11
CA ARG A 132 -3.41 -6.87 11.93
C ARG A 132 -3.38 -5.55 11.19
N LEU A 133 -4.56 -4.94 11.03
CA LEU A 133 -4.79 -3.71 10.28
C LEU A 133 -5.09 -2.58 11.25
N VAL A 134 -4.14 -1.65 11.41
CA VAL A 134 -4.22 -0.57 12.43
C VAL A 134 -4.32 0.77 11.72
N ASP A 135 -5.46 1.45 11.86
CA ASP A 135 -5.68 2.84 11.41
C ASP A 135 -6.91 3.42 12.11
N PHE A 136 -6.82 4.63 12.60
CA PHE A 136 -7.92 5.34 13.24
C PHE A 136 -8.78 6.15 12.27
N ASP A 137 -8.29 6.38 11.05
CA ASP A 137 -8.96 7.22 10.07
C ASP A 137 -10.13 6.51 9.39
N GLN A 138 -11.05 7.35 8.92
CA GLN A 138 -12.12 6.97 8.00
C GLN A 138 -11.71 7.24 6.55
N VAL A 139 -12.35 6.54 5.62
CA VAL A 139 -12.25 6.81 4.21
C VAL A 139 -12.87 8.19 3.91
N SER A 140 -12.10 9.08 3.32
CA SER A 140 -12.55 10.38 2.81
C SER A 140 -12.56 10.40 1.28
N LEU A 141 -13.33 11.32 0.70
CA LEU A 141 -13.33 11.51 -0.76
C LEU A 141 -11.91 11.77 -1.30
N SER A 142 -11.10 12.55 -0.56
CA SER A 142 -9.72 12.86 -0.94
C SER A 142 -8.76 11.67 -0.80
N SER A 143 -9.12 10.61 -0.09
CA SER A 143 -8.30 9.39 0.00
C SER A 143 -8.52 8.43 -1.16
N LEU A 144 -9.62 8.55 -1.92
CA LEU A 144 -9.95 7.64 -3.02
C LEU A 144 -8.94 7.66 -4.17
N ASN A 145 -8.17 8.73 -4.32
CA ASN A 145 -7.15 8.82 -5.38
C ASN A 145 -5.93 7.92 -5.13
N ARG A 146 -5.77 7.36 -3.90
CA ARG A 146 -4.59 6.59 -3.52
C ARG A 146 -4.83 5.37 -2.65
N HIS A 147 -6.03 5.19 -2.10
CA HIS A 147 -6.35 4.01 -1.29
C HIS A 147 -6.56 2.78 -2.18
N ALA A 148 -6.01 1.62 -1.81
CA ALA A 148 -5.93 0.43 -2.66
C ALA A 148 -7.29 -0.16 -3.06
N VAL A 149 -8.31 -0.06 -2.21
CA VAL A 149 -9.58 -0.78 -2.40
C VAL A 149 -10.82 0.09 -2.17
N ALA A 150 -10.71 1.21 -1.45
CA ALA A 150 -11.87 2.03 -1.09
C ALA A 150 -12.53 2.65 -2.31
N ASN A 151 -13.86 2.68 -2.31
CA ASN A 151 -14.72 3.30 -3.30
C ASN A 151 -15.60 4.39 -2.68
N ARG A 152 -16.50 5.01 -3.46
CA ARG A 152 -17.36 6.11 -2.98
C ARG A 152 -18.34 5.69 -1.88
N GLU A 153 -18.76 4.44 -1.86
CA GLU A 153 -19.71 3.90 -0.88
C GLU A 153 -19.03 3.66 0.49
N ASP A 154 -17.69 3.59 0.50
CA ASP A 154 -16.91 3.41 1.71
C ASP A 154 -16.61 4.73 2.45
N VAL A 155 -16.96 5.88 1.87
CA VAL A 155 -16.70 7.19 2.49
C VAL A 155 -17.42 7.28 3.84
N GLY A 156 -16.65 7.60 4.89
CA GLY A 156 -17.12 7.64 6.29
C GLY A 156 -16.96 6.32 7.05
N ARG A 157 -16.59 5.20 6.38
CA ARG A 157 -16.26 3.93 7.04
C ARG A 157 -14.80 3.93 7.48
N SER A 158 -14.46 3.13 8.50
CA SER A 158 -13.08 2.90 8.91
C SER A 158 -12.25 2.34 7.75
N LYS A 159 -11.05 2.87 7.53
CA LYS A 159 -10.13 2.34 6.52
C LYS A 159 -9.78 0.88 6.80
N ALA A 160 -9.58 0.51 8.06
CA ALA A 160 -9.24 -0.85 8.46
C ALA A 160 -10.39 -1.83 8.19
N GLU A 161 -11.63 -1.47 8.50
CA GLU A 161 -12.82 -2.25 8.21
C GLU A 161 -13.07 -2.40 6.71
N CYS A 162 -12.88 -1.33 5.94
CA CYS A 162 -13.00 -1.34 4.48
C CYS A 162 -12.02 -2.33 3.84
N LEU A 163 -10.74 -2.33 4.28
CA LEU A 163 -9.74 -3.29 3.82
C LEU A 163 -10.11 -4.72 4.19
N ALA A 164 -10.50 -4.97 5.45
CA ALA A 164 -10.85 -6.31 5.92
C ALA A 164 -12.04 -6.89 5.15
N ALA A 165 -13.08 -6.10 4.90
CA ALA A 165 -14.24 -6.51 4.11
C ALA A 165 -13.87 -6.85 2.66
N HIS A 166 -12.92 -6.13 2.07
CA HIS A 166 -12.41 -6.43 0.74
C HIS A 166 -11.54 -7.69 0.74
N PHE A 167 -10.67 -7.86 1.72
CA PHE A 167 -9.72 -8.96 1.84
C PHE A 167 -10.42 -10.30 2.08
N ALA A 168 -11.51 -10.32 2.86
CA ALA A 168 -12.32 -11.52 3.08
C ALA A 168 -12.92 -12.12 1.80
N ARG A 169 -13.02 -11.33 0.72
CA ARG A 169 -13.46 -11.81 -0.60
C ARG A 169 -12.32 -12.33 -1.47
N ILE A 170 -11.07 -12.02 -1.12
CA ILE A 170 -9.88 -12.47 -1.86
C ILE A 170 -9.33 -13.74 -1.23
N TYR A 171 -9.18 -13.74 0.09
CA TYR A 171 -8.62 -14.86 0.86
C TYR A 171 -9.44 -15.02 2.15
N PRO A 172 -10.59 -15.74 2.05
CA PRO A 172 -11.54 -15.90 3.17
C PRO A 172 -10.94 -16.60 4.39
N GLU A 173 -9.92 -17.44 4.18
CA GLU A 173 -9.22 -18.22 5.21
C GLU A 173 -8.27 -17.34 6.04
N ALA A 174 -7.95 -16.12 5.57
CA ALA A 174 -7.07 -15.25 6.29
C ALA A 174 -7.69 -14.72 7.59
N SER A 175 -6.89 -14.71 8.66
CA SER A 175 -7.24 -14.12 9.95
C SER A 175 -6.93 -12.62 9.93
N LEU A 176 -7.96 -11.79 9.90
CA LEU A 176 -7.85 -10.34 9.84
C LEU A 176 -8.23 -9.73 11.19
N ASP A 177 -7.29 -9.11 11.84
CA ASP A 177 -7.47 -8.39 13.10
C ASP A 177 -7.57 -6.88 12.81
N VAL A 178 -8.75 -6.30 13.06
CA VAL A 178 -9.10 -4.92 12.69
C VAL A 178 -9.01 -4.03 13.92
N CYS A 179 -8.07 -3.09 13.93
CA CYS A 179 -7.87 -2.14 14.99
C CYS A 179 -8.13 -0.71 14.48
N ALA A 180 -9.38 -0.24 14.60
CA ALA A 180 -9.78 1.12 14.21
C ALA A 180 -9.33 2.15 15.28
N THR A 181 -8.04 2.16 15.60
CA THR A 181 -7.45 3.00 16.63
C THR A 181 -6.11 3.59 16.19
N MET A 182 -5.73 4.71 16.81
CA MET A 182 -4.41 5.31 16.58
C MET A 182 -3.36 4.57 17.42
N TYR A 183 -2.19 4.31 16.82
CA TYR A 183 -1.06 3.81 17.59
C TYR A 183 -0.63 4.88 18.61
N GLN A 184 -0.61 4.49 19.87
CA GLN A 184 -0.11 5.28 20.99
C GLN A 184 0.66 4.36 21.93
N LYS A 185 1.51 4.94 22.77
CA LYS A 185 2.35 4.18 23.68
C LYS A 185 1.54 3.29 24.63
N GLU A 186 0.38 3.78 25.05
CA GLU A 186 -0.54 3.07 25.95
C GLU A 186 -1.18 1.84 25.31
N ALA A 187 -1.33 1.86 23.98
CA ALA A 187 -1.89 0.76 23.18
C ALA A 187 -0.81 -0.20 22.65
N GLU A 188 0.48 0.03 22.96
CA GLU A 188 1.60 -0.76 22.45
C GLU A 188 1.41 -2.26 22.68
N GLU A 189 1.04 -2.66 23.90
CA GLU A 189 0.90 -4.08 24.26
C GLU A 189 -0.25 -4.76 23.48
N GLU A 190 -1.34 -4.05 23.25
CA GLU A 190 -2.47 -4.53 22.46
C GLU A 190 -2.10 -4.64 20.98
N LEU A 191 -1.51 -3.56 20.43
CA LEU A 191 -1.26 -3.44 18.99
C LEU A 191 -0.04 -4.23 18.51
N LEU A 192 0.97 -4.42 19.35
CA LEU A 192 2.18 -5.20 19.04
C LEU A 192 2.22 -6.56 19.76
N GLY A 193 1.16 -6.91 20.51
CA GLY A 193 1.02 -8.20 21.17
C GLY A 193 0.72 -9.33 20.19
N GLY A 194 0.90 -10.59 20.66
CA GLY A 194 0.65 -11.80 19.87
C GLY A 194 1.82 -12.22 18.98
N GLU A 195 3.03 -11.70 19.27
CA GLU A 195 4.30 -12.10 18.64
C GLU A 195 4.29 -11.91 17.11
N PRO A 196 4.14 -10.68 16.61
CA PRO A 196 4.19 -10.45 15.18
C PRO A 196 5.60 -10.75 14.63
N ASP A 197 5.64 -11.45 13.50
CA ASP A 197 6.87 -11.73 12.76
C ASP A 197 7.43 -10.49 12.07
N PHE A 198 6.55 -9.53 11.76
CA PHE A 198 6.95 -8.29 11.10
C PHE A 198 5.96 -7.15 11.36
N VAL A 199 6.47 -5.93 11.47
CA VAL A 199 5.67 -4.69 11.55
C VAL A 199 5.99 -3.79 10.37
N VAL A 200 4.97 -3.25 9.70
CA VAL A 200 5.13 -2.25 8.65
C VAL A 200 4.58 -0.92 9.15
N ASP A 201 5.45 0.06 9.25
CA ASP A 201 5.12 1.40 9.67
C ASP A 201 4.85 2.31 8.45
N CYS A 202 3.58 2.61 8.21
CA CYS A 202 3.10 3.50 7.16
C CYS A 202 2.52 4.82 7.71
N ILE A 203 2.89 5.17 8.95
CA ILE A 203 2.43 6.41 9.62
C ILE A 203 3.14 7.62 9.00
N ASP A 204 2.44 8.72 8.85
CA ASP A 204 2.96 10.01 8.36
C ASP A 204 3.26 11.02 9.50
N ASN A 205 2.75 10.77 10.70
CA ASN A 205 3.06 11.56 11.89
C ASN A 205 4.41 11.16 12.50
N ILE A 206 5.29 12.14 12.72
CA ILE A 206 6.67 11.89 13.19
C ILE A 206 6.69 11.32 14.62
N ASP A 207 5.88 11.87 15.51
CA ASP A 207 5.90 11.49 16.93
C ASP A 207 5.45 10.05 17.11
N THR A 208 4.30 9.72 16.58
CA THR A 208 3.75 8.35 16.60
C THR A 208 4.66 7.33 15.92
N LYS A 209 5.23 7.71 14.77
CA LYS A 209 6.18 6.88 14.03
C LYS A 209 7.44 6.57 14.83
N VAL A 210 8.02 7.55 15.49
CA VAL A 210 9.22 7.37 16.32
C VAL A 210 8.93 6.42 17.49
N GLU A 211 7.80 6.60 18.17
CA GLU A 211 7.39 5.71 19.26
C GLU A 211 7.18 4.27 18.80
N LEU A 212 6.51 4.06 17.68
CA LEU A 212 6.30 2.73 17.08
C LEU A 212 7.64 2.04 16.75
N LEU A 213 8.54 2.74 16.06
CA LEU A 213 9.82 2.19 15.66
C LEU A 213 10.70 1.86 16.89
N ALA A 214 10.72 2.75 17.90
CA ALA A 214 11.43 2.51 19.13
C ALA A 214 10.85 1.31 19.92
N ALA A 215 9.53 1.14 19.92
CA ALA A 215 8.87 -0.02 20.53
C ALA A 215 9.26 -1.33 19.83
N CYS A 216 9.24 -1.36 18.50
CA CYS A 216 9.65 -2.53 17.73
C CYS A 216 11.11 -2.92 18.01
N VAL A 217 12.04 -1.95 18.03
CA VAL A 217 13.45 -2.20 18.35
C VAL A 217 13.60 -2.76 19.77
N ARG A 218 12.94 -2.16 20.76
CA ARG A 218 12.97 -2.61 22.17
C ARG A 218 12.44 -4.03 22.32
N ARG A 219 11.37 -4.36 21.59
CA ARG A 219 10.73 -5.69 21.59
C ARG A 219 11.43 -6.70 20.67
N LYS A 220 12.43 -6.27 19.90
CA LYS A 220 13.13 -7.07 18.89
C LYS A 220 12.21 -7.60 17.80
N ILE A 221 11.18 -6.85 17.45
CA ILE A 221 10.27 -7.16 16.34
C ILE A 221 10.86 -6.57 15.07
N PRO A 222 11.03 -7.35 13.99
CA PRO A 222 11.43 -6.83 12.70
C PRO A 222 10.45 -5.75 12.21
N VAL A 223 10.96 -4.60 11.77
CA VAL A 223 10.14 -3.48 11.34
C VAL A 223 10.68 -2.83 10.08
N LEU A 224 9.80 -2.42 9.18
CA LEU A 224 10.09 -1.63 8.00
C LEU A 224 9.36 -0.29 8.11
N ALA A 225 10.07 0.81 7.99
CA ALA A 225 9.49 2.14 8.00
C ALA A 225 9.26 2.69 6.59
N CYS A 226 8.25 3.53 6.43
CA CYS A 226 8.01 4.27 5.18
C CYS A 226 8.37 5.74 5.34
N GLY A 227 9.14 6.27 4.39
CA GLY A 227 9.37 7.70 4.23
C GLY A 227 8.20 8.40 3.56
N GLY A 228 8.37 9.67 3.22
CA GLY A 228 7.36 10.49 2.57
C GLY A 228 7.18 10.17 1.09
N ALA A 229 5.98 9.73 0.68
CA ALA A 229 5.63 9.48 -0.71
C ALA A 229 4.95 10.68 -1.40
N GLY A 230 4.60 11.72 -0.66
CA GLY A 230 3.94 12.91 -1.19
C GLY A 230 4.86 13.86 -1.96
N SER A 231 4.29 14.67 -2.84
CA SER A 231 4.98 15.66 -3.70
C SER A 231 6.06 15.07 -4.61
N LYS A 232 5.97 13.79 -4.94
CA LYS A 232 6.90 13.02 -5.76
C LYS A 232 6.15 12.20 -6.80
N CYS A 233 6.81 11.86 -7.92
CA CYS A 233 6.16 11.09 -8.99
C CYS A 233 7.09 10.10 -9.70
N ASP A 234 8.41 10.11 -9.45
CA ASP A 234 9.37 9.26 -10.13
C ASP A 234 9.47 7.87 -9.44
N PRO A 235 8.91 6.81 -10.05
CA PRO A 235 8.92 5.47 -9.48
C PRO A 235 10.32 4.84 -9.45
N THR A 236 11.22 5.28 -10.32
CA THR A 236 12.58 4.71 -10.44
C THR A 236 13.50 5.10 -9.31
N ARG A 237 13.10 6.10 -8.51
CA ARG A 237 13.86 6.63 -7.38
C ARG A 237 13.46 6.05 -6.02
N VAL A 238 12.56 5.08 -5.99
CA VAL A 238 12.20 4.38 -4.75
C VAL A 238 13.33 3.42 -4.37
N ARG A 239 13.75 3.49 -3.10
CA ARG A 239 14.85 2.69 -2.55
C ARG A 239 14.49 2.20 -1.15
N ILE A 240 15.06 1.07 -0.77
CA ILE A 240 15.06 0.60 0.62
C ILE A 240 16.49 0.77 1.13
N VAL A 241 16.64 1.53 2.20
CA VAL A 241 17.94 1.85 2.80
C VAL A 241 17.84 1.76 4.32
N ASP A 242 18.97 1.70 5.02
CA ASP A 242 18.95 1.85 6.47
C ASP A 242 18.52 3.28 6.88
N VAL A 243 17.83 3.40 8.01
CA VAL A 243 17.41 4.71 8.54
C VAL A 243 18.60 5.66 8.72
N ALA A 244 19.79 5.15 9.01
CA ALA A 244 21.02 5.94 9.11
C ALA A 244 21.37 6.67 7.81
N GLU A 245 21.00 6.10 6.67
CA GLU A 245 21.27 6.63 5.33
C GLU A 245 20.15 7.55 4.78
N SER A 246 19.07 7.74 5.53
CA SER A 246 17.88 8.49 5.12
C SER A 246 18.12 10.02 5.14
N VAL A 247 18.85 10.57 4.17
CA VAL A 247 19.21 12.02 4.14
C VAL A 247 18.31 12.85 3.22
N VAL A 248 17.83 12.26 2.10
CA VAL A 248 17.09 13.02 1.07
C VAL A 248 15.64 13.28 1.49
N ASP A 249 14.99 12.30 2.08
CA ASP A 249 13.60 12.40 2.48
C ASP A 249 13.43 13.18 3.79
N PRO A 250 12.62 14.26 3.82
CA PRO A 250 12.50 15.10 5.02
C PRO A 250 11.87 14.36 6.21
N LEU A 251 10.87 13.49 5.96
CA LEU A 251 10.21 12.71 7.00
C LEU A 251 11.19 11.70 7.61
N ALA A 252 11.82 10.88 6.77
CA ALA A 252 12.76 9.86 7.23
C ALA A 252 13.98 10.50 7.92
N ARG A 253 14.44 11.66 7.46
CA ARG A 253 15.50 12.42 8.14
C ARG A 253 15.10 12.90 9.53
N ALA A 254 13.88 13.44 9.68
CA ALA A 254 13.37 13.88 10.97
C ALA A 254 13.23 12.69 11.95
N VAL A 255 12.69 11.57 11.47
CA VAL A 255 12.55 10.33 12.24
C VAL A 255 13.93 9.82 12.70
N ARG A 256 14.91 9.75 11.80
CA ARG A 256 16.29 9.37 12.14
C ARG A 256 16.88 10.23 13.26
N HIS A 257 16.71 11.56 13.17
CA HIS A 257 17.22 12.47 14.19
C HIS A 257 16.54 12.25 15.54
N ARG A 258 15.24 12.00 15.54
CA ARG A 258 14.46 11.72 16.76
C ARG A 258 14.84 10.37 17.38
N LEU A 259 14.92 9.30 16.57
CA LEU A 259 15.34 7.99 17.01
C LEU A 259 16.72 8.02 17.68
N LYS A 260 17.66 8.75 17.08
CA LYS A 260 19.01 8.92 17.67
C LYS A 260 18.96 9.70 18.98
N ARG A 261 18.28 10.84 19.00
CA ARG A 261 18.27 11.75 20.15
C ARG A 261 17.50 11.20 21.32
N ASP A 262 16.31 10.65 21.07
CA ASP A 262 15.33 10.30 22.12
C ASP A 262 15.45 8.85 22.58
N HIS A 263 15.94 7.95 21.70
CA HIS A 263 16.00 6.49 21.97
C HIS A 263 17.39 5.87 21.79
N GLY A 264 18.41 6.63 21.36
CA GLY A 264 19.76 6.11 21.11
C GLY A 264 19.86 5.14 19.93
N ILE A 265 18.85 5.11 19.04
CA ILE A 265 18.81 4.24 17.86
C ILE A 265 19.51 4.91 16.71
N HIS A 266 20.64 4.37 16.27
CA HIS A 266 21.50 4.96 15.24
C HIS A 266 21.29 4.40 13.84
N GLY A 267 20.72 3.20 13.70
CA GLY A 267 20.50 2.47 12.46
C GLY A 267 19.84 1.12 12.72
N GLY A 268 19.88 0.22 11.75
CA GLY A 268 19.32 -1.12 11.85
C GLY A 268 17.81 -1.19 11.54
N ILE A 269 17.20 -0.11 11.06
CA ILE A 269 15.80 -0.07 10.62
C ILE A 269 15.77 0.18 9.12
N PRO A 270 15.32 -0.77 8.30
CA PRO A 270 15.10 -0.52 6.88
C PRO A 270 13.99 0.53 6.68
N VAL A 271 14.21 1.46 5.76
CA VAL A 271 13.27 2.53 5.40
C VAL A 271 13.07 2.56 3.90
N ILE A 272 11.82 2.52 3.45
CA ILE A 272 11.48 2.82 2.07
C ILE A 272 11.38 4.33 1.90
N LEU A 273 12.12 4.86 0.96
CA LEU A 273 12.10 6.29 0.61
C LEU A 273 12.31 6.49 -0.89
N SER A 274 11.98 7.68 -1.37
CA SER A 274 12.38 8.13 -2.71
C SER A 274 13.50 9.14 -2.62
N THR A 275 14.50 8.99 -3.47
CA THR A 275 15.60 9.95 -3.62
C THR A 275 15.21 11.19 -4.45
N GLU A 276 13.95 11.24 -4.91
CA GLU A 276 13.40 12.41 -5.60
C GLU A 276 13.22 13.59 -4.63
N LYS A 277 13.60 14.78 -5.06
CA LYS A 277 13.24 16.03 -4.35
C LYS A 277 11.74 16.29 -4.54
N GLN A 278 11.12 16.94 -3.54
CA GLN A 278 9.71 17.35 -3.67
C GLN A 278 9.55 18.28 -4.89
N ARG A 279 8.54 17.99 -5.71
CA ARG A 279 8.21 18.76 -6.92
C ARG A 279 7.20 19.87 -6.68
N CYS A 280 6.39 19.72 -5.65
CA CYS A 280 5.34 20.67 -5.32
C CYS A 280 5.54 21.17 -3.90
N ASP A 281 5.26 22.44 -3.69
CA ASP A 281 5.16 23.02 -2.37
C ASP A 281 3.92 22.50 -1.63
N LEU A 282 3.98 22.54 -0.31
CA LEU A 282 2.83 22.19 0.52
C LEU A 282 1.77 23.27 0.34
N ILE A 283 0.54 22.86 0.04
CA ILE A 283 -0.58 23.80 -0.11
C ILE A 283 -0.93 24.34 1.27
N PRO A 284 -0.83 25.67 1.49
CA PRO A 284 -1.30 26.28 2.72
C PRO A 284 -2.81 26.03 2.86
N ILE A 285 -3.26 25.76 4.07
CA ILE A 285 -4.69 25.76 4.35
C ILE A 285 -5.11 27.23 4.55
N GLU A 286 -5.95 27.71 3.66
CA GLU A 286 -6.64 28.99 3.86
C GLU A 286 -7.70 28.75 4.93
N ALA A 287 -7.52 29.36 6.10
CA ALA A 287 -8.55 29.35 7.12
C ALA A 287 -9.73 30.19 6.63
N GLU A 288 -10.94 29.65 6.73
CA GLU A 288 -12.17 30.41 6.48
C GLU A 288 -12.23 31.59 7.47
N ASP A 289 -12.80 32.71 7.04
CA ASP A 289 -12.97 33.91 7.89
C ASP A 289 -13.56 33.54 9.23
N GLY A 290 -12.81 33.82 10.30
CA GLY A 290 -13.22 33.60 11.68
C GLY A 290 -12.85 32.26 12.30
N LYS A 291 -12.20 31.33 11.55
CA LYS A 291 -11.66 30.07 12.08
C LYS A 291 -10.14 30.15 12.24
N SER A 292 -9.62 29.62 13.34
CA SER A 292 -8.18 29.43 13.52
C SER A 292 -7.71 28.14 12.86
N LEU A 293 -6.42 28.06 12.51
CA LEU A 293 -5.83 26.78 12.00
C LEU A 293 -6.02 25.62 12.99
N LYS A 294 -6.22 25.91 14.27
CA LYS A 294 -6.49 24.90 15.32
C LYS A 294 -7.86 24.26 15.18
N ASP A 295 -8.84 24.98 14.63
CA ASP A 295 -10.22 24.50 14.47
C ASP A 295 -10.35 23.42 13.38
N TYR A 296 -9.32 23.27 12.54
CA TYR A 296 -9.23 22.23 11.52
C TYR A 296 -8.45 20.99 12.01
N GLN A 297 -7.96 20.99 13.25
CA GLN A 297 -7.24 19.85 13.81
C GLN A 297 -8.23 18.76 14.23
N VAL A 298 -8.15 17.59 13.62
CA VAL A 298 -8.91 16.40 14.04
C VAL A 298 -8.45 15.94 15.43
N LEU A 299 -7.18 16.13 15.75
CA LEU A 299 -6.58 15.83 17.06
C LEU A 299 -5.64 16.98 17.48
N PRO A 300 -5.52 17.28 18.79
CA PRO A 300 -4.58 18.29 19.29
C PRO A 300 -3.15 17.99 18.82
N ASN A 301 -2.47 19.01 18.30
CA ASN A 301 -1.12 18.94 17.75
C ASN A 301 -0.96 18.11 16.46
N PHE A 302 -2.04 17.64 15.85
CA PHE A 302 -1.98 16.98 14.54
C PHE A 302 -1.81 18.04 13.45
N ARG A 303 -0.79 17.86 12.60
CA ARG A 303 -0.43 18.83 11.56
C ARG A 303 -1.50 18.88 10.47
N ILE A 304 -2.09 20.04 10.25
CA ILE A 304 -2.98 20.29 9.13
C ILE A 304 -2.13 20.77 7.95
N ARG A 305 -1.80 19.88 7.03
CA ARG A 305 -1.17 20.23 5.76
C ARG A 305 -1.73 19.34 4.67
N THR A 306 -2.21 19.95 3.61
CA THR A 306 -2.55 19.20 2.40
C THR A 306 -1.27 18.96 1.62
N ILE A 307 -0.78 17.73 1.64
CA ILE A 307 0.38 17.32 0.84
C ILE A 307 -0.14 16.88 -0.52
N PRO A 308 0.30 17.50 -1.63
CA PRO A 308 -0.04 17.01 -2.96
C PRO A 308 0.44 15.57 -3.12
N VAL A 309 -0.44 14.67 -3.59
CA VAL A 309 -0.11 13.25 -3.74
C VAL A 309 -0.56 12.74 -5.10
N PHE A 310 0.38 12.23 -5.87
CA PHE A 310 0.13 11.42 -7.04
C PHE A 310 0.03 9.95 -6.61
N GLY A 311 -1.18 9.35 -6.75
CA GLY A 311 -1.52 8.05 -6.14
C GLY A 311 -0.63 6.88 -6.52
N ALA A 312 0.01 6.91 -7.70
CA ALA A 312 0.91 5.84 -8.13
C ALA A 312 2.13 5.69 -7.19
N LEU A 313 2.68 6.79 -6.68
CA LEU A 313 3.90 6.68 -5.88
C LEU A 313 3.69 6.03 -4.51
N PRO A 314 2.68 6.42 -3.70
CA PRO A 314 2.36 5.66 -2.50
C PRO A 314 2.02 4.19 -2.76
N ALA A 315 1.38 3.88 -3.91
CA ALA A 315 1.11 2.48 -4.28
C ALA A 315 2.42 1.69 -4.51
N ILE A 316 3.39 2.27 -5.22
CA ILE A 316 4.70 1.66 -5.44
C ILE A 316 5.47 1.48 -4.12
N PHE A 317 5.41 2.46 -3.21
CA PHE A 317 5.93 2.29 -1.85
C PHE A 317 5.29 1.09 -1.16
N GLY A 318 3.96 0.97 -1.18
CA GLY A 318 3.24 -0.16 -0.59
C GLY A 318 3.65 -1.51 -1.19
N MET A 319 3.80 -1.59 -2.52
CA MET A 319 4.28 -2.80 -3.21
C MET A 319 5.71 -3.14 -2.82
N ALA A 320 6.60 -2.15 -2.71
CA ALA A 320 7.98 -2.36 -2.29
C ALA A 320 8.07 -2.80 -0.81
N CYS A 321 7.18 -2.26 0.07
CA CYS A 321 7.03 -2.75 1.44
C CYS A 321 6.68 -4.23 1.47
N ALA A 322 5.62 -4.62 0.76
CA ALA A 322 5.17 -6.00 0.73
C ALA A 322 6.25 -6.94 0.16
N ALA A 323 6.94 -6.53 -0.90
CA ALA A 323 8.04 -7.30 -1.48
C ALA A 323 9.16 -7.53 -0.44
N HIS A 324 9.59 -6.50 0.28
CA HIS A 324 10.62 -6.62 1.32
C HIS A 324 10.19 -7.57 2.44
N VAL A 325 8.96 -7.40 2.95
CA VAL A 325 8.43 -8.23 4.03
C VAL A 325 8.33 -9.69 3.61
N VAL A 326 7.70 -9.96 2.47
CA VAL A 326 7.47 -11.33 1.97
C VAL A 326 8.79 -12.05 1.71
N THR A 327 9.74 -11.39 1.03
CA THR A 327 11.06 -12.00 0.73
C THR A 327 11.89 -12.24 1.99
N THR A 328 11.79 -11.33 2.98
CA THR A 328 12.45 -11.50 4.28
C THR A 328 11.88 -12.71 5.04
N ILE A 329 10.55 -12.83 5.12
CA ILE A 329 9.86 -13.95 5.78
C ILE A 329 10.13 -15.26 5.03
N ALA A 330 10.12 -15.24 3.71
CA ALA A 330 10.46 -16.40 2.87
C ALA A 330 11.92 -16.83 3.00
N LYS A 331 12.79 -16.04 3.67
CA LYS A 331 14.25 -16.20 3.76
C LYS A 331 14.96 -16.14 2.41
N GLN A 332 14.43 -15.30 1.53
CA GLN A 332 15.01 -14.98 0.21
C GLN A 332 15.08 -13.46 0.04
N PRO A 333 15.72 -12.73 0.98
CA PRO A 333 15.82 -11.27 0.88
C PRO A 333 16.59 -10.87 -0.38
N PHE A 334 16.25 -9.73 -0.93
CA PHE A 334 17.01 -9.12 -2.00
C PHE A 334 17.95 -8.04 -1.45
N ASP A 335 19.09 -7.87 -2.08
CA ASP A 335 20.01 -6.79 -1.78
C ASP A 335 19.54 -5.51 -2.48
N SER A 336 19.36 -4.45 -1.71
CA SER A 336 19.05 -3.12 -2.26
C SER A 336 20.33 -2.48 -2.78
N GLU A 337 20.28 -1.88 -3.96
CA GLU A 337 21.41 -1.08 -4.46
C GLU A 337 21.68 0.09 -3.50
N PRO A 338 22.93 0.29 -3.10
CA PRO A 338 23.29 1.39 -2.22
C PRO A 338 23.00 2.74 -2.89
N VAL A 339 22.54 3.70 -2.10
CA VAL A 339 22.40 5.09 -2.56
C VAL A 339 23.79 5.71 -2.59
N PHE A 340 24.42 5.72 -3.76
CA PHE A 340 25.69 6.39 -3.93
C PHE A 340 25.51 7.90 -3.73
N ARG A 341 26.22 8.46 -2.77
CA ARG A 341 26.34 9.89 -2.54
C ARG A 341 27.78 10.28 -2.81
N MET A 342 27.97 10.90 -3.95
CA MET A 342 29.17 11.68 -4.13
C MET A 342 28.93 13.08 -3.55
N GLN A 343 29.82 13.54 -2.69
CA GLN A 343 29.86 14.93 -2.29
C GLN A 343 30.16 15.82 -3.52
N LEU A 344 29.65 17.05 -3.54
CA LEU A 344 29.87 17.95 -4.68
C LEU A 344 31.35 18.03 -5.07
N GLN A 345 32.23 18.08 -4.09
CA GLN A 345 33.68 18.09 -4.28
C GLN A 345 34.20 16.81 -4.99
N GLN A 346 33.60 15.65 -4.73
CA GLN A 346 33.95 14.41 -5.42
C GLN A 346 33.47 14.42 -6.88
N TYR A 347 32.29 15.01 -7.14
CA TYR A 347 31.83 15.23 -8.52
C TYR A 347 32.73 16.18 -9.28
N GLU A 348 33.12 17.28 -8.65
CA GLU A 348 34.06 18.27 -9.24
C GLU A 348 35.39 17.60 -9.55
N THR A 349 35.97 16.87 -8.62
CA THR A 349 37.24 16.14 -8.84
C THR A 349 37.12 15.09 -9.97
N GLN A 350 35.99 14.36 -10.05
CA GLN A 350 35.80 13.39 -11.16
C GLN A 350 35.58 14.10 -12.49
N LEU A 351 34.90 15.25 -12.49
CA LEU A 351 34.70 16.07 -13.68
C LEU A 351 36.05 16.66 -14.19
N GLU A 352 36.90 17.16 -13.28
CA GLU A 352 38.25 17.58 -13.63
C GLU A 352 39.08 16.47 -14.23
N ARG A 353 39.09 15.28 -13.61
CA ARG A 353 39.79 14.11 -14.16
C ARG A 353 39.27 13.69 -15.53
N LEU A 354 37.97 13.86 -15.77
CA LEU A 354 37.36 13.57 -17.05
C LEU A 354 37.80 14.60 -18.10
N ARG A 355 37.81 15.88 -17.76
CA ARG A 355 38.31 16.95 -18.63
C ARG A 355 39.76 16.74 -19.00
N ASP A 356 40.64 16.48 -18.03
CA ASP A 356 42.04 16.18 -18.26
C ASP A 356 42.26 15.03 -19.24
N ARG A 357 41.41 13.99 -19.16
CA ARG A 357 41.43 12.86 -20.09
C ARG A 357 40.99 13.25 -21.50
N GLU A 358 40.00 14.08 -21.63
CA GLU A 358 39.46 14.53 -22.91
C GLU A 358 40.38 15.55 -23.57
N ASP A 359 40.93 16.49 -22.79
CA ASP A 359 41.94 17.48 -23.27
C ASP A 359 43.22 16.77 -23.77
N GLY A 360 43.62 15.69 -23.09
CA GLY A 360 44.71 14.81 -23.54
C GLY A 360 44.41 14.02 -24.85
N LYS A 361 43.12 13.96 -25.26
CA LYS A 361 42.70 13.30 -26.50
C LYS A 361 42.29 14.26 -27.62
N GLY A 362 42.33 15.55 -27.41
CA GLY A 362 42.15 16.61 -28.44
C GLY A 362 40.72 16.85 -28.93
N SER A 363 39.68 16.44 -28.19
CA SER A 363 38.28 16.70 -28.61
C SER A 363 37.29 16.81 -27.46
N ALA A 364 37.50 17.78 -26.53
CA ALA A 364 36.67 17.88 -25.31
C ALA A 364 35.23 18.40 -25.54
N GLU A 365 35.00 19.23 -26.56
CA GLU A 365 33.68 19.88 -26.72
C GLU A 365 32.61 19.04 -27.45
N ALA A 366 33.00 18.04 -28.18
CA ALA A 366 32.08 17.26 -29.05
C ALA A 366 31.32 16.13 -28.32
N CYS A 367 31.83 15.62 -27.18
CA CYS A 367 31.29 14.39 -26.56
C CYS A 367 30.38 14.59 -25.35
N LEU A 368 30.37 15.74 -24.69
CA LEU A 368 29.68 15.87 -23.40
C LEU A 368 28.34 16.57 -23.44
N GLY A 369 27.94 17.33 -24.45
CA GLY A 369 26.58 17.92 -24.60
C GLY A 369 25.89 18.41 -23.30
N VAL A 370 26.60 18.49 -22.20
CA VAL A 370 26.10 18.86 -20.88
C VAL A 370 26.46 20.30 -20.62
N ASP A 371 25.47 21.14 -20.80
CA ASP A 371 25.54 22.55 -20.54
C ASP A 371 25.82 22.80 -19.02
N LEU A 372 27.00 23.27 -18.69
CA LEU A 372 27.45 23.53 -17.32
C LEU A 372 26.65 24.62 -16.60
N GLN A 373 25.71 25.29 -17.26
CA GLN A 373 24.84 26.29 -16.65
C GLN A 373 23.86 25.76 -15.61
N VAL A 374 23.60 24.44 -15.59
CA VAL A 374 22.67 23.82 -14.63
C VAL A 374 23.21 23.84 -13.19
N SER A 375 24.51 23.95 -12.99
CA SER A 375 25.11 23.91 -11.64
C SER A 375 24.98 25.18 -10.83
N GLN A 376 24.73 26.36 -11.47
CA GLN A 376 24.65 27.64 -10.77
C GLN A 376 23.26 27.96 -10.20
N SER A 377 22.19 27.34 -10.71
CA SER A 377 20.83 27.60 -10.22
C SER A 377 20.46 26.80 -8.95
N GLN A 378 21.39 26.02 -8.39
CA GLN A 378 21.16 25.19 -7.19
C GLN A 378 22.00 25.58 -5.98
N ARG A 379 22.50 26.81 -5.91
CA ARG A 379 23.03 27.32 -4.65
C ARG A 379 21.91 27.82 -3.76
N PRO A 380 21.99 27.53 -2.42
CA PRO A 380 20.92 27.80 -1.46
C PRO A 380 20.59 29.27 -1.35
#